data_4130eb3fd85a99fc07342b424d8fafab
#
_entry.id   4130eb3fd85a99fc07342b424d8fafab
#
_cell.length_a   1.000
_cell.length_b   1.000
_cell.length_c   1.000
_cell.angle_alpha   90.00
_cell.angle_beta   90.00
_cell.angle_gamma   90.00
#
_symmetry.space_group_name_H-M   'P 1'
#
loop_
_entity.id
_entity.type
_entity.pdbx_description
1 polymer ?
#
loop_
_entity_poly.entity_id
_entity_poly.type
_entity_poly.pdbx_seq_one_letter_code
_entity_poly.pdbx_strand_id
1 'polypeptide(L)'
;LPAVLGVEGSGVITAVGAGVDASRVGQRVAWSATNGSYAQLVDIAAERAVALPDKVSFEQGGAGLLRSMTAYLLLNHYGRLQPGQTVLVHAAAGGLGLVLTQWAKAMGARVIGTVSSDEKAALAHSRGLDQAINYREQDFVAAAREYTGGRGADIVVDGIGGAHFLRSIEATRSGGMAVTIGSISGEGAPAEALAAAQLRGVLMERPS
;
A
#
# COMPACT_ATOMS: atom_id res chain seq x y z
N LEU A 1 -27.26 -3.12 -8.99
CA LEU A 1 -26.91 -3.97 -10.12
C LEU A 1 -26.37 -5.29 -9.57
N PRO A 2 -26.83 -6.47 -10.06
CA PRO A 2 -26.18 -7.71 -9.71
C PRO A 2 -24.73 -7.68 -10.26
N ALA A 3 -23.74 -7.84 -9.38
CA ALA A 3 -22.33 -7.87 -9.74
C ALA A 3 -21.62 -8.95 -8.95
N VAL A 4 -20.72 -9.70 -9.60
CA VAL A 4 -19.77 -10.56 -8.91
C VAL A 4 -18.64 -9.70 -8.37
N LEU A 5 -18.34 -9.84 -7.10
CA LEU A 5 -17.29 -9.09 -6.42
C LEU A 5 -15.89 -9.64 -6.76
N GLY A 6 -14.87 -8.94 -6.27
CA GLY A 6 -13.47 -9.31 -6.44
C GLY A 6 -12.82 -8.63 -7.65
N VAL A 7 -11.56 -8.25 -7.48
CA VAL A 7 -10.76 -7.55 -8.51
C VAL A 7 -9.39 -8.19 -8.72
N GLU A 8 -9.02 -9.15 -7.88
CA GLU A 8 -7.74 -9.88 -7.94
C GLU A 8 -7.95 -11.36 -7.63
N GLY A 9 -7.02 -12.18 -8.03
CA GLY A 9 -7.06 -13.61 -7.78
C GLY A 9 -5.82 -14.33 -8.28
N SER A 10 -5.83 -15.65 -8.12
CA SER A 10 -4.81 -16.56 -8.63
C SER A 10 -5.44 -17.91 -8.99
N GLY A 11 -4.83 -18.63 -9.88
CA GLY A 11 -5.32 -19.92 -10.31
C GLY A 11 -4.47 -20.53 -11.43
N VAL A 12 -5.08 -21.49 -12.13
CA VAL A 12 -4.47 -22.17 -13.27
C VAL A 12 -5.25 -21.84 -14.52
N ILE A 13 -4.57 -21.52 -15.60
CA ILE A 13 -5.21 -21.31 -16.90
C ILE A 13 -5.77 -22.64 -17.39
N THR A 14 -7.08 -22.72 -17.57
CA THR A 14 -7.78 -23.92 -18.06
C THR A 14 -8.06 -23.89 -19.56
N ALA A 15 -8.19 -22.69 -20.12
CA ALA A 15 -8.41 -22.47 -21.56
C ALA A 15 -7.86 -21.09 -21.96
N VAL A 16 -7.62 -20.89 -23.24
CA VAL A 16 -7.17 -19.62 -23.81
C VAL A 16 -8.08 -19.22 -24.97
N GLY A 17 -8.26 -17.91 -25.12
CA GLY A 17 -9.01 -17.34 -26.24
C GLY A 17 -8.19 -17.28 -27.54
N ALA A 18 -8.85 -16.86 -28.62
CA ALA A 18 -8.22 -16.71 -29.92
C ALA A 18 -7.03 -15.73 -29.86
N GLY A 19 -5.90 -16.09 -30.47
CA GLY A 19 -4.69 -15.28 -30.52
C GLY A 19 -3.81 -15.37 -29.27
N VAL A 20 -4.18 -16.15 -28.24
CA VAL A 20 -3.36 -16.42 -27.07
C VAL A 20 -2.63 -17.76 -27.25
N ASP A 21 -1.37 -17.81 -26.88
CA ASP A 21 -0.56 -19.02 -26.98
C ASP A 21 -1.16 -20.16 -26.13
N ALA A 22 -1.48 -21.27 -26.80
CA ALA A 22 -2.08 -22.46 -26.18
C ALA A 22 -1.14 -23.12 -25.14
N SER A 23 0.17 -22.90 -25.21
CA SER A 23 1.14 -23.39 -24.24
C SER A 23 0.95 -22.80 -22.82
N ARG A 24 0.17 -21.74 -22.70
CA ARG A 24 -0.20 -21.15 -21.40
C ARG A 24 -1.22 -21.98 -20.60
N VAL A 25 -1.92 -22.91 -21.22
CA VAL A 25 -2.83 -23.84 -20.51
C VAL A 25 -2.01 -24.65 -19.50
N GLY A 26 -2.50 -24.72 -18.27
CA GLY A 26 -1.77 -25.31 -17.14
C GLY A 26 -0.84 -24.33 -16.39
N GLN A 27 -0.59 -23.13 -16.91
CA GLN A 27 0.24 -22.13 -16.25
C GLN A 27 -0.43 -21.65 -14.96
N ARG A 28 0.36 -21.57 -13.89
CA ARG A 28 -0.02 -20.91 -12.63
C ARG A 28 0.08 -19.41 -12.81
N VAL A 29 -0.96 -18.67 -12.47
CA VAL A 29 -1.02 -17.22 -12.64
C VAL A 29 -1.67 -16.52 -11.44
N ALA A 30 -1.36 -15.24 -11.30
CA ALA A 30 -2.12 -14.29 -10.49
C ALA A 30 -2.52 -13.10 -11.37
N TRP A 31 -3.58 -12.41 -10.99
CA TRP A 31 -4.08 -11.24 -11.73
C TRP A 31 -4.64 -10.18 -10.79
N SER A 32 -4.76 -8.97 -11.30
CA SER A 32 -5.43 -7.85 -10.64
C SER A 32 -6.26 -7.04 -11.63
N ALA A 33 -7.08 -6.11 -11.12
CA ALA A 33 -7.92 -5.22 -11.92
C ALA A 33 -8.92 -5.95 -12.86
N THR A 34 -9.41 -7.13 -12.46
CA THR A 34 -10.42 -7.91 -13.18
C THR A 34 -11.64 -8.06 -12.29
N ASN A 35 -12.74 -7.37 -12.64
CA ASN A 35 -14.00 -7.48 -11.91
C ASN A 35 -14.58 -8.92 -12.02
N GLY A 36 -15.25 -9.36 -10.94
CA GLY A 36 -15.86 -10.68 -10.92
C GLY A 36 -14.93 -11.82 -10.49
N SER A 37 -13.81 -11.48 -9.84
CA SER A 37 -12.80 -12.48 -9.43
C SER A 37 -13.23 -13.39 -8.27
N TYR A 38 -14.38 -13.13 -7.60
CA TYR A 38 -14.97 -14.08 -6.64
C TYR A 38 -15.75 -15.16 -7.36
N ALA A 39 -15.06 -15.99 -8.12
CA ALA A 39 -15.63 -17.05 -8.93
C ALA A 39 -14.72 -18.27 -9.01
N GLN A 40 -15.29 -19.43 -9.34
CA GLN A 40 -14.51 -20.64 -9.59
C GLN A 40 -13.76 -20.56 -10.94
N LEU A 41 -14.33 -19.87 -11.90
CA LEU A 41 -13.73 -19.56 -13.21
C LEU A 41 -13.96 -18.09 -13.51
N VAL A 42 -12.96 -17.45 -14.09
CA VAL A 42 -13.02 -16.06 -14.49
C VAL A 42 -12.26 -15.86 -15.80
N ASP A 43 -12.83 -15.08 -16.70
CA ASP A 43 -12.14 -14.65 -17.90
C ASP A 43 -11.29 -13.42 -17.59
N ILE A 44 -10.00 -13.54 -17.87
CA ILE A 44 -9.04 -12.44 -17.65
C ILE A 44 -8.33 -12.11 -18.96
N ALA A 45 -8.01 -10.85 -19.17
CA ALA A 45 -7.17 -10.45 -20.29
C ALA A 45 -5.78 -11.08 -20.17
N ALA A 46 -5.26 -11.61 -21.27
CA ALA A 46 -4.03 -12.40 -21.26
C ALA A 46 -2.81 -11.63 -20.70
N GLU A 47 -2.77 -10.32 -20.93
CA GLU A 47 -1.73 -9.40 -20.42
C GLU A 47 -1.83 -9.18 -18.91
N ARG A 48 -2.95 -9.45 -18.27
CA ARG A 48 -3.14 -9.36 -16.81
C ARG A 48 -2.78 -10.65 -16.08
N ALA A 49 -2.62 -11.75 -16.80
CA ALA A 49 -2.24 -13.03 -16.24
C ALA A 49 -0.72 -13.09 -16.03
N VAL A 50 -0.28 -12.73 -14.81
CA VAL A 50 1.12 -12.73 -14.39
C VAL A 50 1.50 -14.13 -13.94
N ALA A 51 2.60 -14.70 -14.48
CA ALA A 51 3.09 -16.01 -14.07
C ALA A 51 3.39 -16.04 -12.57
N LEU A 52 2.82 -17.03 -11.86
CA LEU A 52 3.03 -17.22 -10.43
C LEU A 52 4.19 -18.19 -10.21
N PRO A 53 5.28 -17.75 -9.56
CA PRO A 53 6.42 -18.63 -9.26
C PRO A 53 6.02 -19.85 -8.42
N ASP A 54 6.68 -20.98 -8.60
CA ASP A 54 6.35 -22.23 -7.91
C ASP A 54 6.41 -22.12 -6.37
N LYS A 55 7.30 -21.27 -5.87
CA LYS A 55 7.47 -21.03 -4.41
C LYS A 55 6.36 -20.16 -3.81
N VAL A 56 5.51 -19.54 -4.63
CA VAL A 56 4.41 -18.68 -4.18
C VAL A 56 3.11 -19.48 -4.23
N SER A 57 2.39 -19.58 -3.11
CA SER A 57 1.10 -20.27 -3.10
C SER A 57 0.03 -19.46 -3.83
N PHE A 58 -1.09 -20.09 -4.19
CA PHE A 58 -2.23 -19.39 -4.80
C PHE A 58 -2.80 -18.34 -3.85
N GLU A 59 -2.90 -18.63 -2.56
CA GLU A 59 -3.36 -17.68 -1.55
C GLU A 59 -2.45 -16.45 -1.48
N GLN A 60 -1.13 -16.67 -1.52
CA GLN A 60 -0.15 -15.58 -1.54
C GLN A 60 -0.26 -14.75 -2.84
N GLY A 61 -0.41 -15.41 -3.99
CA GLY A 61 -0.56 -14.75 -5.28
C GLY A 61 -1.84 -13.94 -5.37
N GLY A 62 -2.98 -14.56 -5.01
CA GLY A 62 -4.29 -13.93 -5.08
C GLY A 62 -4.51 -12.80 -4.07
N ALA A 63 -3.88 -12.89 -2.88
CA ALA A 63 -4.00 -11.85 -1.86
C ALA A 63 -2.88 -10.81 -1.91
N GLY A 64 -1.80 -11.08 -2.65
CA GLY A 64 -0.57 -10.28 -2.58
C GLY A 64 -0.27 -9.42 -3.79
N LEU A 65 -0.71 -9.80 -5.00
CA LEU A 65 -0.27 -9.15 -6.23
C LEU A 65 -0.60 -7.66 -6.26
N LEU A 66 -1.86 -7.27 -6.08
CA LEU A 66 -2.28 -5.87 -6.13
C LEU A 66 -1.58 -5.03 -5.04
N ARG A 67 -1.52 -5.57 -3.82
CA ARG A 67 -0.86 -4.88 -2.69
C ARG A 67 0.64 -4.72 -2.92
N SER A 68 1.30 -5.72 -3.49
CA SER A 68 2.73 -5.66 -3.81
C SER A 68 3.02 -4.68 -4.94
N MET A 69 2.20 -4.65 -5.99
CA MET A 69 2.31 -3.65 -7.05
C MET A 69 2.14 -2.23 -6.49
N THR A 70 1.15 -2.03 -5.62
CA THR A 70 0.93 -0.75 -4.95
C THR A 70 2.13 -0.37 -4.08
N ALA A 71 2.62 -1.29 -3.25
CA ALA A 71 3.80 -1.03 -2.42
C ALA A 71 5.04 -0.70 -3.26
N TYR A 72 5.26 -1.41 -4.38
CA TYR A 72 6.34 -1.09 -5.31
C TYR A 72 6.25 0.34 -5.83
N LEU A 73 5.08 0.75 -6.31
CA LEU A 73 4.87 2.12 -6.81
C LEU A 73 5.13 3.16 -5.72
N LEU A 74 4.60 2.92 -4.52
CA LEU A 74 4.70 3.86 -3.40
C LEU A 74 6.13 4.02 -2.89
N LEU A 75 6.88 2.94 -2.77
CA LEU A 75 8.23 2.97 -2.20
C LEU A 75 9.29 3.31 -3.26
N ASN A 76 9.17 2.79 -4.48
CA ASN A 76 10.21 2.93 -5.50
C ASN A 76 9.95 4.07 -6.48
N HIS A 77 8.72 4.23 -6.96
CA HIS A 77 8.42 5.21 -8.00
C HIS A 77 8.14 6.59 -7.40
N TYR A 78 7.18 6.69 -6.51
CA TYR A 78 6.79 7.95 -5.88
C TYR A 78 7.73 8.34 -4.74
N GLY A 79 7.91 7.46 -3.78
CA GLY A 79 8.72 7.73 -2.58
C GLY A 79 10.21 7.73 -2.83
N ARG A 80 10.69 6.98 -3.82
CA ARG A 80 12.12 6.79 -4.11
C ARG A 80 12.92 6.49 -2.85
N LEU A 81 12.36 5.57 -2.04
CA LEU A 81 12.86 5.24 -0.72
C LEU A 81 14.35 4.87 -0.75
N GLN A 82 15.12 5.48 0.16
CA GLN A 82 16.53 5.20 0.36
C GLN A 82 16.78 4.54 1.72
N PRO A 83 17.82 3.72 1.86
CA PRO A 83 18.21 3.16 3.16
C PRO A 83 18.39 4.26 4.22
N GLY A 84 17.98 3.98 5.45
CA GLY A 84 18.06 4.90 6.58
C GLY A 84 16.93 5.94 6.66
N GLN A 85 16.13 6.11 5.63
CA GLN A 85 14.94 6.97 5.66
C GLN A 85 13.84 6.39 6.54
N THR A 86 12.90 7.25 6.96
CA THR A 86 11.75 6.86 7.77
C THR A 86 10.46 6.93 6.93
N VAL A 87 9.71 5.84 6.94
CA VAL A 87 8.38 5.76 6.32
C VAL A 87 7.31 5.72 7.42
N LEU A 88 6.31 6.59 7.33
CA LEU A 88 5.08 6.50 8.13
C LEU A 88 3.98 5.83 7.29
N VAL A 89 3.46 4.72 7.81
CA VAL A 89 2.40 3.94 7.16
C VAL A 89 1.13 4.02 7.99
N HIS A 90 0.06 4.58 7.43
CA HIS A 90 -1.25 4.51 8.09
C HIS A 90 -1.87 3.12 7.94
N ALA A 91 -2.63 2.69 8.95
CA ALA A 91 -3.19 1.34 9.02
C ALA A 91 -2.13 0.23 8.83
N ALA A 92 -1.02 0.32 9.56
CA ALA A 92 0.17 -0.53 9.40
C ALA A 92 -0.10 -2.04 9.56
N ALA A 93 -1.14 -2.44 10.30
CA ALA A 93 -1.58 -3.82 10.44
C ALA A 93 -2.58 -4.26 9.35
N GLY A 94 -2.93 -3.38 8.41
CA GLY A 94 -3.78 -3.70 7.26
C GLY A 94 -3.02 -4.44 6.16
N GLY A 95 -3.75 -4.97 5.17
CA GLY A 95 -3.16 -5.77 4.10
C GLY A 95 -2.02 -5.07 3.35
N LEU A 96 -2.21 -3.83 2.92
CA LEU A 96 -1.16 -3.04 2.27
C LEU A 96 -0.09 -2.60 3.29
N GLY A 97 -0.50 -2.20 4.50
CA GLY A 97 0.41 -1.76 5.55
C GLY A 97 1.46 -2.81 5.92
N LEU A 98 1.06 -4.07 6.04
CA LEU A 98 1.98 -5.18 6.31
C LEU A 98 2.97 -5.41 5.16
N VAL A 99 2.55 -5.26 3.91
CA VAL A 99 3.44 -5.38 2.73
C VAL A 99 4.43 -4.21 2.69
N LEU A 100 3.94 -2.98 2.86
CA LEU A 100 4.78 -1.77 2.91
C LEU A 100 5.83 -1.87 4.01
N THR A 101 5.43 -2.29 5.22
CA THR A 101 6.35 -2.46 6.34
C THR A 101 7.48 -3.42 6.00
N GLN A 102 7.15 -4.64 5.56
CA GLN A 102 8.15 -5.65 5.22
C GLN A 102 9.09 -5.21 4.09
N TRP A 103 8.51 -4.60 3.06
CA TRP A 103 9.31 -4.16 1.90
C TRP A 103 10.22 -2.99 2.24
N ALA A 104 9.70 -1.96 2.92
CA ALA A 104 10.52 -0.83 3.36
C ALA A 104 11.64 -1.27 4.32
N LYS A 105 11.38 -2.22 5.23
CA LYS A 105 12.43 -2.83 6.06
C LYS A 105 13.48 -3.55 5.24
N ALA A 106 13.09 -4.32 4.23
CA ALA A 106 14.03 -4.99 3.32
C ALA A 106 14.88 -4.00 2.52
N MET A 107 14.38 -2.77 2.27
CA MET A 107 15.14 -1.68 1.66
C MET A 107 16.03 -0.91 2.65
N GLY A 108 16.09 -1.32 3.92
CA GLY A 108 16.91 -0.67 4.95
C GLY A 108 16.30 0.58 5.58
N ALA A 109 14.99 0.79 5.44
CA ALA A 109 14.29 1.91 6.04
C ALA A 109 13.90 1.65 7.50
N ARG A 110 13.59 2.73 8.22
CA ARG A 110 12.84 2.72 9.47
C ARG A 110 11.36 2.87 9.16
N VAL A 111 10.52 2.09 9.79
CA VAL A 111 9.07 2.11 9.53
C VAL A 111 8.32 2.35 10.82
N ILE A 112 7.57 3.42 10.87
CA ILE A 112 6.60 3.72 11.92
C ILE A 112 5.19 3.64 11.33
N GLY A 113 4.20 3.34 12.15
CA GLY A 113 2.87 3.17 11.59
C GLY A 113 1.73 3.32 12.58
N THR A 114 0.58 3.77 12.08
CA THR A 114 -0.61 3.92 12.90
C THR A 114 -1.41 2.62 12.99
N VAL A 115 -1.88 2.33 14.17
CA VAL A 115 -2.73 1.17 14.51
C VAL A 115 -3.88 1.60 15.43
N SER A 116 -4.89 0.75 15.60
CA SER A 116 -6.06 1.05 16.45
C SER A 116 -6.14 0.22 17.74
N SER A 117 -5.16 -0.66 17.98
CA SER A 117 -5.11 -1.49 19.19
C SER A 117 -3.72 -2.11 19.37
N ASP A 118 -3.45 -2.60 20.58
CA ASP A 118 -2.21 -3.29 20.92
C ASP A 118 -2.05 -4.60 20.15
N GLU A 119 -3.14 -5.32 19.91
CA GLU A 119 -3.11 -6.53 19.07
C GLU A 119 -2.61 -6.23 17.66
N LYS A 120 -3.10 -5.14 17.06
CA LYS A 120 -2.64 -4.68 15.75
C LYS A 120 -1.20 -4.16 15.78
N ALA A 121 -0.79 -3.55 16.88
CA ALA A 121 0.59 -3.16 17.10
C ALA A 121 1.51 -4.39 17.13
N ALA A 122 1.16 -5.43 17.91
CA ALA A 122 1.90 -6.67 17.99
C ALA A 122 2.02 -7.36 16.61
N LEU A 123 0.92 -7.40 15.84
CA LEU A 123 0.94 -7.93 14.47
C LEU A 123 1.90 -7.14 13.57
N ALA A 124 1.84 -5.81 13.58
CA ALA A 124 2.70 -4.97 12.75
C ALA A 124 4.18 -5.11 13.16
N HIS A 125 4.48 -5.14 14.45
CA HIS A 125 5.83 -5.40 14.97
C HIS A 125 6.38 -6.76 14.54
N SER A 126 5.56 -7.82 14.54
CA SER A 126 5.97 -9.14 14.05
C SER A 126 6.36 -9.16 12.57
N ARG A 127 6.00 -8.10 11.82
CA ARG A 127 6.31 -7.89 10.40
C ARG A 127 7.38 -6.82 10.16
N GLY A 128 8.02 -6.35 11.23
CA GLY A 128 9.17 -5.46 11.15
C GLY A 128 8.87 -3.98 11.39
N LEU A 129 7.67 -3.62 11.87
CA LEU A 129 7.38 -2.24 12.27
C LEU A 129 8.30 -1.84 13.44
N ASP A 130 8.99 -0.72 13.32
CA ASP A 130 9.89 -0.23 14.37
C ASP A 130 9.12 0.41 15.52
N GLN A 131 8.08 1.23 15.22
CA GLN A 131 7.22 1.84 16.21
C GLN A 131 5.77 1.86 15.74
N ALA A 132 4.88 1.35 16.60
CA ALA A 132 3.44 1.48 16.44
C ALA A 132 2.96 2.76 17.15
N ILE A 133 2.03 3.45 16.52
CA ILE A 133 1.35 4.66 17.05
C ILE A 133 -0.14 4.32 17.16
N ASN A 134 -0.63 4.10 18.39
CA ASN A 134 -2.05 3.92 18.61
C ASN A 134 -2.76 5.27 18.46
N TYR A 135 -3.36 5.52 17.29
CA TYR A 135 -4.00 6.80 16.97
C TYR A 135 -5.24 7.12 17.82
N ARG A 136 -5.72 6.18 18.62
CA ARG A 136 -6.81 6.42 19.57
C ARG A 136 -6.33 7.09 20.85
N GLU A 137 -5.05 6.97 21.16
CA GLU A 137 -4.41 7.42 22.39
C GLU A 137 -3.35 8.48 22.15
N GLN A 138 -2.79 8.50 20.94
CA GLN A 138 -1.64 9.33 20.60
C GLN A 138 -1.91 10.18 19.36
N ASP A 139 -1.39 11.39 19.37
CA ASP A 139 -1.28 12.22 18.18
C ASP A 139 -0.17 11.70 17.28
N PHE A 140 -0.54 11.18 16.10
CA PHE A 140 0.42 10.56 15.21
C PHE A 140 1.43 11.55 14.60
N VAL A 141 1.07 12.84 14.46
CA VAL A 141 2.00 13.89 13.98
C VAL A 141 3.08 14.12 15.02
N ALA A 142 2.68 14.31 16.28
CA ALA A 142 3.62 14.49 17.39
C ALA A 142 4.53 13.26 17.55
N ALA A 143 3.96 12.06 17.57
CA ALA A 143 4.71 10.81 17.70
C ALA A 143 5.70 10.58 16.55
N ALA A 144 5.29 10.84 15.30
CA ALA A 144 6.17 10.72 14.14
C ALA A 144 7.32 11.74 14.20
N ARG A 145 7.05 12.96 14.62
CA ARG A 145 8.08 14.00 14.82
C ARG A 145 9.04 13.63 15.94
N GLU A 146 8.54 13.18 17.07
CA GLU A 146 9.37 12.72 18.18
C GLU A 146 10.32 11.60 17.73
N TYR A 147 9.81 10.57 17.07
CA TYR A 147 10.61 9.46 16.54
C TYR A 147 11.71 9.92 15.57
N THR A 148 11.46 10.97 14.83
CA THR A 148 12.37 11.52 13.81
C THR A 148 13.23 12.69 14.31
N GLY A 149 13.24 12.96 15.62
CA GLY A 149 13.99 14.09 16.20
C GLY A 149 13.48 15.46 15.73
N GLY A 150 12.16 15.61 15.60
CA GLY A 150 11.48 16.86 15.22
C GLY A 150 11.33 17.08 13.70
N ARG A 151 12.01 16.28 12.87
CA ARG A 151 12.05 16.51 11.41
C ARG A 151 10.76 16.12 10.68
N GLY A 152 10.11 15.04 11.08
CA GLY A 152 9.04 14.37 10.36
C GLY A 152 9.54 13.20 9.49
N ALA A 153 8.63 12.40 8.98
CA ALA A 153 8.94 11.23 8.15
C ALA A 153 9.39 11.63 6.74
N ASP A 154 10.26 10.84 6.13
CA ASP A 154 10.72 11.06 4.75
C ASP A 154 9.60 10.77 3.75
N ILE A 155 8.81 9.72 4.02
CA ILE A 155 7.67 9.32 3.21
C ILE A 155 6.49 9.05 4.15
N VAL A 156 5.32 9.56 3.80
CA VAL A 156 4.04 9.25 4.47
C VAL A 156 3.08 8.64 3.47
N VAL A 157 2.56 7.46 3.76
CA VAL A 157 1.57 6.77 2.93
C VAL A 157 0.21 6.85 3.62
N ASP A 158 -0.72 7.56 2.98
CA ASP A 158 -2.07 7.83 3.48
C ASP A 158 -3.14 7.15 2.60
N GLY A 159 -3.88 6.21 3.18
CA GLY A 159 -5.07 5.58 2.58
C GLY A 159 -6.38 6.06 3.18
N ILE A 160 -6.35 7.06 4.09
CA ILE A 160 -7.52 7.53 4.83
C ILE A 160 -8.21 8.68 4.09
N GLY A 161 -7.43 9.66 3.62
CA GLY A 161 -7.93 10.81 2.89
C GLY A 161 -8.58 11.88 3.77
N GLY A 162 -9.29 12.82 3.16
CA GLY A 162 -9.97 13.92 3.83
C GLY A 162 -9.02 14.79 4.68
N ALA A 163 -9.52 15.33 5.78
CA ALA A 163 -8.74 16.15 6.70
C ALA A 163 -7.53 15.41 7.31
N HIS A 164 -7.57 14.07 7.34
CA HIS A 164 -6.45 13.26 7.82
C HIS A 164 -5.22 13.44 6.95
N PHE A 165 -5.37 13.60 5.64
CA PHE A 165 -4.26 13.81 4.73
C PHE A 165 -3.51 15.13 4.99
N LEU A 166 -4.19 16.20 5.43
CA LEU A 166 -3.52 17.45 5.86
C LEU A 166 -2.55 17.17 7.03
N ARG A 167 -2.97 16.36 7.97
CA ARG A 167 -2.11 15.96 9.10
C ARG A 167 -0.97 15.04 8.65
N SER A 168 -1.19 14.21 7.63
CA SER A 168 -0.12 13.41 7.01
C SER A 168 0.96 14.30 6.37
N ILE A 169 0.56 15.40 5.72
CA ILE A 169 1.49 16.43 5.24
C ILE A 169 2.26 17.07 6.42
N GLU A 170 1.59 17.30 7.55
CA GLU A 170 2.24 17.82 8.76
C GLU A 170 3.28 16.87 9.37
N ALA A 171 3.02 15.57 9.30
CA ALA A 171 3.94 14.54 9.78
C ALA A 171 5.14 14.33 8.85
N THR A 172 5.07 14.83 7.61
CA THR A 172 6.13 14.73 6.61
C THR A 172 7.18 15.82 6.82
N ARG A 173 8.46 15.50 6.63
CA ARG A 173 9.53 16.50 6.68
C ARG A 173 9.52 17.43 5.47
N SER A 174 10.15 18.59 5.56
CA SER A 174 10.43 19.41 4.38
C SER A 174 11.29 18.64 3.37
N GLY A 175 10.93 18.69 2.08
CA GLY A 175 11.52 17.88 1.02
C GLY A 175 11.15 16.39 1.07
N GLY A 176 10.26 15.97 1.96
CA GLY A 176 9.70 14.62 2.00
C GLY A 176 8.50 14.45 1.09
N MET A 177 7.95 13.24 1.02
CA MET A 177 6.84 12.87 0.15
C MET A 177 5.62 12.43 0.96
N ALA A 178 4.47 13.07 0.74
CA ALA A 178 3.17 12.61 1.21
C ALA A 178 2.37 12.03 0.04
N VAL A 179 2.04 10.75 0.10
CA VAL A 179 1.29 10.05 -0.96
C VAL A 179 -0.08 9.65 -0.44
N THR A 180 -1.15 10.09 -1.11
CA THR A 180 -2.51 9.62 -0.83
C THR A 180 -2.92 8.58 -1.86
N ILE A 181 -3.34 7.39 -1.40
CA ILE A 181 -3.68 6.24 -2.25
C ILE A 181 -5.11 5.75 -2.07
N GLY A 182 -5.90 6.48 -1.31
CA GLY A 182 -7.27 6.07 -1.02
C GLY A 182 -8.02 7.12 -0.23
N SER A 183 -9.25 6.79 0.04
CA SER A 183 -10.18 7.64 0.78
C SER A 183 -11.12 6.78 1.62
N ILE A 184 -10.57 6.02 2.57
CA ILE A 184 -11.39 5.20 3.50
C ILE A 184 -12.39 6.07 4.26
N SER A 185 -12.05 7.34 4.50
CA SER A 185 -12.98 8.33 5.05
C SER A 185 -14.17 8.66 4.14
N GLY A 186 -14.14 8.25 2.87
CA GLY A 186 -15.09 8.67 1.84
C GLY A 186 -14.74 10.00 1.17
N GLU A 187 -13.70 10.69 1.64
CA GLU A 187 -13.24 11.98 1.13
C GLU A 187 -11.83 11.85 0.55
N GLY A 188 -11.61 12.40 -0.64
CA GLY A 188 -10.29 12.49 -1.25
C GLY A 188 -9.39 13.51 -0.55
N ALA A 189 -8.23 13.82 -1.14
CA ALA A 189 -7.39 14.90 -0.66
C ALA A 189 -8.16 16.23 -0.72
N PRO A 190 -8.20 17.01 0.35
CA PRO A 190 -8.92 18.28 0.38
C PRO A 190 -8.24 19.31 -0.55
N ALA A 191 -9.00 20.33 -0.98
CA ALA A 191 -8.50 21.36 -1.89
C ALA A 191 -7.27 22.10 -1.33
N GLU A 192 -7.21 22.24 -0.01
CA GLU A 192 -6.13 22.92 0.72
C GLU A 192 -4.82 22.09 0.79
N ALA A 193 -4.87 20.81 0.44
CA ALA A 193 -3.72 19.91 0.59
C ALA A 193 -2.50 20.38 -0.23
N LEU A 194 -2.72 20.89 -1.44
CA LEU A 194 -1.64 21.40 -2.28
C LEU A 194 -0.98 22.61 -1.64
N ALA A 195 -1.76 23.58 -1.15
CA ALA A 195 -1.24 24.76 -0.48
C ALA A 195 -0.50 24.39 0.82
N ALA A 196 -1.05 23.47 1.62
CA ALA A 196 -0.42 22.98 2.83
C ALA A 196 0.93 22.29 2.54
N ALA A 197 1.00 21.48 1.49
CA ALA A 197 2.24 20.83 1.06
C ALA A 197 3.29 21.85 0.59
N GLN A 198 2.90 22.83 -0.23
CA GLN A 198 3.79 23.89 -0.71
C GLN A 198 4.36 24.74 0.43
N LEU A 199 3.53 25.16 1.38
CA LEU A 199 3.96 25.95 2.55
C LEU A 199 4.98 25.20 3.44
N ARG A 200 4.94 23.87 3.44
CA ARG A 200 5.85 23.04 4.22
C ARG A 200 7.02 22.48 3.40
N GLY A 201 7.07 22.78 2.12
CA GLY A 201 8.07 22.21 1.22
C GLY A 201 7.94 20.67 1.07
N VAL A 202 6.73 20.13 1.18
CA VAL A 202 6.45 18.70 1.06
C VAL A 202 6.03 18.39 -0.38
N LEU A 203 6.59 17.35 -0.96
CA LEU A 203 6.13 16.82 -2.25
C LEU A 203 4.84 16.03 -2.03
N MET A 204 3.89 16.17 -2.93
CA MET A 204 2.59 15.51 -2.83
C MET A 204 2.29 14.74 -4.12
N GLU A 205 1.87 13.50 -3.97
CA GLU A 205 1.42 12.67 -5.08
C GLU A 205 0.05 12.07 -4.80
N ARG A 206 -0.75 12.02 -5.84
CA ARG A 206 -2.04 11.34 -5.90
C ARG A 206 -2.02 10.45 -7.13
N PRO A 207 -1.65 9.16 -6.98
CA PRO A 207 -1.72 8.21 -8.10
C PRO A 207 -3.12 8.16 -8.69
N SER A 208 -3.21 8.22 -9.98
CA SER A 208 -4.45 8.14 -10.77
C SER A 208 -4.96 6.70 -10.84
#